data_33b67d5d159b7a59450363805cda1bc3
#
_entry.id   33b67d5d159b7a59450363805cda1bc3
#
_cell.length_a   1.000
_cell.length_b   1.000
_cell.length_c   1.000
_cell.angle_alpha   90.00
_cell.angle_beta   90.00
_cell.angle_gamma   90.00
#
_symmetry.space_group_name_H-M   'P 1'
#
loop_
_entity.id
_entity.type
_entity.pdbx_description
1 polymer ?
#
loop_
_entity_poly.entity_id
_entity_poly.type
_entity_poly.pdbx_seq_one_letter_code
_entity_poly.pdbx_strand_id
1 'polypeptide(L)'
;MANLNDIIQWCEQTLAAREFKDYAPNGLQIEGKSEVNKILCAVSASQSAIEAAIEQGADLLLVHHGYFWKGEAYPITGMRGKRIKALIQNDISLVGYHLPLDSHPTLGNNAAIADLLELENIEQLDPSERHPIGNIGYLKQPMLPEYFKNHVSEKLGFDAIHLPADKTQIHKVGFCTGGAQDYIHKAALQECDAYISGEVSERTFYEAQELNVHYYACGHHATEKYGVQRLAKAISEQFNIEYAYYELNNPI
;
A
#
# COMPACT_ATOMS: atom_id res chain seq x y z
N MET A 1 12.00 -20.97 -12.35
CA MET A 1 10.82 -21.03 -13.23
C MET A 1 9.64 -21.58 -12.44
N ALA A 2 8.54 -20.86 -12.41
CA ALA A 2 7.32 -21.21 -11.68
C ALA A 2 6.10 -21.06 -12.58
N ASN A 3 5.06 -21.86 -12.35
CA ASN A 3 3.81 -21.70 -13.08
C ASN A 3 3.04 -20.48 -12.57
N LEU A 4 2.52 -19.63 -13.47
CA LEU A 4 1.78 -18.42 -13.13
C LEU A 4 0.57 -18.72 -12.23
N ASN A 5 -0.20 -19.77 -12.54
CA ASN A 5 -1.39 -20.12 -11.76
C ASN A 5 -1.04 -20.56 -10.35
N ASP A 6 0.10 -21.24 -10.15
CA ASP A 6 0.56 -21.64 -8.81
C ASP A 6 0.93 -20.39 -7.98
N ILE A 7 1.59 -19.40 -8.60
CA ILE A 7 1.89 -18.11 -7.97
C ILE A 7 0.60 -17.40 -7.55
N ILE A 8 -0.37 -17.29 -8.47
CA ILE A 8 -1.66 -16.63 -8.19
C ILE A 8 -2.41 -17.34 -7.07
N GLN A 9 -2.50 -18.67 -7.12
CA GLN A 9 -3.17 -19.46 -6.08
C GLN A 9 -2.52 -19.28 -4.71
N TRP A 10 -1.18 -19.27 -4.67
CA TRP A 10 -0.44 -19.05 -3.43
C TRP A 10 -0.69 -17.64 -2.87
N CYS A 11 -0.66 -16.61 -3.71
CA CYS A 11 -0.95 -15.23 -3.30
C CYS A 11 -2.39 -15.08 -2.78
N GLU A 12 -3.37 -15.65 -3.49
CA GLU A 12 -4.79 -15.60 -3.07
C GLU A 12 -5.01 -16.26 -1.71
N GLN A 13 -4.33 -17.37 -1.45
CA GLN A 13 -4.39 -18.06 -0.15
C GLN A 13 -3.67 -17.27 0.94
N THR A 14 -2.46 -16.79 0.65
CA THR A 14 -1.63 -16.05 1.60
C THR A 14 -2.32 -14.75 2.04
N LEU A 15 -2.87 -14.00 1.08
CA LEU A 15 -3.51 -12.71 1.34
C LEU A 15 -5.00 -12.83 1.72
N ALA A 16 -5.58 -14.05 1.69
CA ALA A 16 -7.02 -14.27 1.81
C ALA A 16 -7.84 -13.36 0.87
N ALA A 17 -7.33 -13.12 -0.36
CA ALA A 17 -7.78 -12.04 -1.23
C ALA A 17 -9.27 -12.12 -1.59
N ARG A 18 -9.85 -13.33 -1.64
CA ARG A 18 -11.27 -13.55 -1.96
C ARG A 18 -12.23 -13.15 -0.83
N GLU A 19 -11.71 -12.92 0.36
CA GLU A 19 -12.55 -12.53 1.50
C GLU A 19 -12.82 -11.02 1.55
N PHE A 20 -12.06 -10.24 0.79
CA PHE A 20 -12.17 -8.78 0.76
C PHE A 20 -13.24 -8.30 -0.22
N LYS A 21 -14.03 -7.34 0.21
CA LYS A 21 -14.88 -6.52 -0.67
C LYS A 21 -14.08 -5.30 -1.12
N ASP A 22 -13.41 -5.44 -2.25
CA ASP A 22 -12.57 -4.39 -2.79
C ASP A 22 -13.25 -3.68 -3.98
N TYR A 23 -12.81 -2.47 -4.29
CA TYR A 23 -13.18 -1.72 -5.49
C TYR A 23 -12.15 -1.87 -6.61
N ALA A 24 -11.04 -2.55 -6.34
CA ALA A 24 -10.08 -3.04 -7.31
C ALA A 24 -10.17 -4.57 -7.44
N PRO A 25 -9.98 -5.14 -8.64
CA PRO A 25 -9.85 -6.58 -8.78
C PRO A 25 -8.48 -7.03 -8.24
N ASN A 26 -8.52 -7.98 -7.30
CA ASN A 26 -7.31 -8.60 -6.76
C ASN A 26 -6.93 -9.85 -7.55
N GLY A 27 -5.64 -10.07 -7.78
CA GLY A 27 -5.10 -11.22 -8.50
C GLY A 27 -4.68 -10.90 -9.94
N LEU A 28 -4.78 -11.88 -10.84
CA LEU A 28 -4.39 -11.76 -12.25
C LEU A 28 -5.35 -10.84 -13.00
N GLN A 29 -4.81 -9.78 -13.59
CA GLN A 29 -5.57 -8.78 -14.36
C GLN A 29 -5.31 -8.85 -15.85
N ILE A 30 -4.08 -9.20 -16.26
CA ILE A 30 -3.67 -9.42 -17.65
C ILE A 30 -2.81 -10.68 -17.64
N GLU A 31 -3.17 -11.65 -18.48
CA GLU A 31 -2.44 -12.89 -18.64
C GLU A 31 -1.38 -12.76 -19.75
N GLY A 32 -0.15 -13.10 -19.42
CA GLY A 32 0.98 -13.23 -20.33
C GLY A 32 1.47 -14.68 -20.39
N LYS A 33 2.78 -14.90 -20.22
CA LYS A 33 3.37 -16.25 -20.21
C LYS A 33 2.86 -17.09 -19.05
N SER A 34 2.70 -18.39 -19.27
CA SER A 34 2.32 -19.37 -18.25
C SER A 34 3.46 -19.67 -17.25
N GLU A 35 4.70 -19.38 -17.63
CA GLU A 35 5.90 -19.60 -16.81
C GLU A 35 6.57 -18.28 -16.46
N VAL A 36 6.89 -18.12 -15.18
CA VAL A 36 7.50 -16.92 -14.61
C VAL A 36 8.89 -17.26 -14.08
N ASN A 37 9.89 -16.53 -14.55
CA ASN A 37 11.27 -16.59 -14.05
C ASN A 37 11.61 -15.33 -13.26
N LYS A 38 11.05 -14.18 -13.66
CA LYS A 38 11.37 -12.90 -13.08
C LYS A 38 10.12 -12.05 -12.87
N ILE A 39 10.02 -11.50 -11.67
CA ILE A 39 9.01 -10.52 -11.26
C ILE A 39 9.65 -9.13 -11.24
N LEU A 40 8.98 -8.15 -11.84
CA LEU A 40 9.18 -6.75 -11.47
C LEU A 40 8.00 -6.34 -10.57
N CYS A 41 8.28 -5.74 -9.42
CA CYS A 41 7.23 -5.18 -8.59
C CYS A 41 7.29 -3.65 -8.55
N ALA A 42 6.13 -3.00 -8.49
CA ALA A 42 5.98 -1.56 -8.40
C ALA A 42 4.70 -1.21 -7.61
N VAL A 43 4.59 0.01 -7.09
CA VAL A 43 3.34 0.42 -6.41
C VAL A 43 2.19 0.44 -7.41
N SER A 44 2.37 1.12 -8.55
CA SER A 44 1.29 1.31 -9.54
C SER A 44 1.73 0.83 -10.92
N ALA A 45 0.78 0.25 -11.68
CA ALA A 45 0.98 -0.15 -13.07
C ALA A 45 1.04 1.07 -14.01
N SER A 46 2.05 1.93 -13.81
CA SER A 46 2.31 3.10 -14.65
C SER A 46 2.95 2.71 -15.98
N GLN A 47 2.96 3.63 -16.95
CA GLN A 47 3.66 3.40 -18.21
C GLN A 47 5.17 3.13 -17.98
N SER A 48 5.79 3.90 -17.09
CA SER A 48 7.21 3.73 -16.74
C SER A 48 7.52 2.39 -16.06
N ALA A 49 6.63 1.90 -15.19
CA ALA A 49 6.77 0.58 -14.57
C ALA A 49 6.68 -0.55 -15.63
N ILE A 50 5.79 -0.40 -16.62
CA ILE A 50 5.67 -1.36 -17.74
C ILE A 50 6.92 -1.34 -18.62
N GLU A 51 7.42 -0.15 -18.95
CA GLU A 51 8.65 0.00 -19.75
C GLU A 51 9.85 -0.62 -19.01
N ALA A 52 9.96 -0.40 -17.70
CA ALA A 52 10.98 -1.05 -16.89
C ALA A 52 10.83 -2.58 -16.84
N ALA A 53 9.60 -3.10 -16.80
CA ALA A 53 9.35 -4.54 -16.86
C ALA A 53 9.80 -5.14 -18.20
N ILE A 54 9.52 -4.46 -19.32
CA ILE A 54 9.97 -4.86 -20.66
C ILE A 54 11.51 -4.83 -20.75
N GLU A 55 12.12 -3.72 -20.35
CA GLU A 55 13.58 -3.53 -20.41
C GLU A 55 14.35 -4.57 -19.55
N GLN A 56 13.80 -4.93 -18.40
CA GLN A 56 14.38 -5.90 -17.50
C GLN A 56 14.05 -7.36 -17.84
N GLY A 57 13.20 -7.59 -18.85
CA GLY A 57 12.77 -8.92 -19.25
C GLY A 57 11.94 -9.64 -18.18
N ALA A 58 11.10 -8.91 -17.45
CA ALA A 58 10.20 -9.49 -16.48
C ALA A 58 9.05 -10.25 -17.17
N ASP A 59 8.67 -11.39 -16.63
CA ASP A 59 7.52 -12.19 -17.09
C ASP A 59 6.22 -11.78 -16.38
N LEU A 60 6.36 -11.15 -15.18
CA LEU A 60 5.25 -10.71 -14.34
C LEU A 60 5.53 -9.33 -13.75
N LEU A 61 4.57 -8.40 -13.91
CA LEU A 61 4.51 -7.13 -13.22
C LEU A 61 3.54 -7.26 -12.04
N LEU A 62 4.08 -7.25 -10.82
CA LEU A 62 3.33 -7.29 -9.56
C LEU A 62 3.13 -5.87 -9.06
N VAL A 63 1.87 -5.48 -8.80
CA VAL A 63 1.55 -4.12 -8.35
C VAL A 63 0.56 -4.12 -7.18
N HIS A 64 0.53 -3.00 -6.49
CA HIS A 64 -0.55 -2.66 -5.56
C HIS A 64 -1.73 -2.03 -6.31
N HIS A 65 -1.48 -1.04 -7.15
CA HIS A 65 -2.49 -0.39 -7.98
C HIS A 65 -2.41 -0.89 -9.43
N GLY A 66 -3.34 -1.76 -9.78
CA GLY A 66 -3.52 -2.25 -11.16
C GLY A 66 -4.54 -1.45 -11.95
N TYR A 67 -5.36 -2.16 -12.72
CA TYR A 67 -6.43 -1.64 -13.58
C TYR A 67 -7.78 -2.24 -13.20
N PHE A 68 -8.80 -1.84 -13.98
CA PHE A 68 -10.18 -2.36 -13.87
C PHE A 68 -10.88 -2.01 -12.56
N TRP A 69 -10.60 -0.82 -12.04
CA TRP A 69 -11.26 -0.30 -10.85
C TRP A 69 -12.77 -0.17 -11.04
N LYS A 70 -13.54 -0.38 -10.01
CA LYS A 70 -14.98 -0.16 -10.02
C LYS A 70 -15.29 1.29 -10.43
N GLY A 71 -16.06 1.45 -11.53
CA GLY A 71 -16.40 2.77 -12.09
C GLY A 71 -15.50 3.23 -13.22
N GLU A 72 -14.41 2.51 -13.55
CA GLU A 72 -13.67 2.79 -14.78
C GLU A 72 -14.50 2.51 -16.04
N ALA A 73 -14.24 3.30 -17.09
CA ALA A 73 -14.89 3.08 -18.39
C ALA A 73 -14.53 1.72 -18.99
N TYR A 74 -15.51 0.99 -19.51
CA TYR A 74 -15.26 -0.33 -20.16
C TYR A 74 -14.35 -0.29 -21.38
N PRO A 75 -14.43 0.72 -22.30
CA PRO A 75 -13.56 0.75 -23.48
C PRO A 75 -12.09 0.89 -23.12
N ILE A 76 -11.25 0.00 -23.66
CA ILE A 76 -9.80 -0.01 -23.45
C ILE A 76 -9.17 0.91 -24.51
N THR A 77 -9.11 2.21 -24.23
CA THR A 77 -8.62 3.25 -25.14
C THR A 77 -7.66 4.22 -24.43
N GLY A 78 -7.07 5.13 -25.15
CA GLY A 78 -6.22 6.21 -24.64
C GLY A 78 -5.02 5.70 -23.84
N MET A 79 -4.75 6.32 -22.68
CA MET A 79 -3.62 5.98 -21.81
C MET A 79 -3.69 4.53 -21.32
N ARG A 80 -4.85 4.10 -20.81
CA ARG A 80 -5.05 2.72 -20.31
C ARG A 80 -4.86 1.70 -21.43
N GLY A 81 -5.42 1.98 -22.64
CA GLY A 81 -5.27 1.11 -23.80
C GLY A 81 -3.81 0.94 -24.23
N LYS A 82 -3.00 2.00 -24.17
CA LYS A 82 -1.56 1.92 -24.47
C LYS A 82 -0.83 1.01 -23.49
N ARG A 83 -1.09 1.15 -22.19
CA ARG A 83 -0.50 0.36 -21.11
C ARG A 83 -0.85 -1.13 -21.24
N ILE A 84 -2.13 -1.45 -21.38
CA ILE A 84 -2.62 -2.84 -21.55
C ILE A 84 -2.04 -3.47 -22.81
N LYS A 85 -2.01 -2.71 -23.93
CA LYS A 85 -1.41 -3.18 -25.18
C LYS A 85 0.06 -3.52 -25.04
N ALA A 86 0.83 -2.69 -24.30
CA ALA A 86 2.25 -2.93 -24.10
C ALA A 86 2.50 -4.22 -23.29
N LEU A 87 1.72 -4.50 -22.25
CA LEU A 87 1.80 -5.75 -21.49
C LEU A 87 1.49 -6.97 -22.38
N ILE A 88 0.37 -6.94 -23.12
CA ILE A 88 -0.03 -8.05 -24.01
C ILE A 88 1.00 -8.31 -25.12
N GLN A 89 1.52 -7.25 -25.75
CA GLN A 89 2.50 -7.40 -26.84
C GLN A 89 3.85 -7.98 -26.40
N ASN A 90 4.17 -7.87 -25.09
CA ASN A 90 5.42 -8.38 -24.52
C ASN A 90 5.19 -9.64 -23.67
N ASP A 91 4.00 -10.24 -23.71
CA ASP A 91 3.63 -11.43 -22.93
C ASP A 91 3.93 -11.29 -21.42
N ILE A 92 3.73 -10.08 -20.85
CA ILE A 92 3.94 -9.78 -19.44
C ILE A 92 2.59 -9.87 -18.72
N SER A 93 2.52 -10.72 -17.68
CA SER A 93 1.36 -10.79 -16.80
C SER A 93 1.28 -9.58 -15.89
N LEU A 94 0.08 -9.04 -15.65
CA LEU A 94 -0.19 -8.04 -14.61
C LEU A 94 -0.96 -8.68 -13.47
N VAL A 95 -0.42 -8.58 -12.27
CA VAL A 95 -1.06 -9.05 -11.04
C VAL A 95 -1.11 -7.90 -10.05
N GLY A 96 -2.30 -7.64 -9.49
CA GLY A 96 -2.50 -6.58 -8.50
C GLY A 96 -3.14 -7.10 -7.24
N TYR A 97 -2.66 -6.65 -6.07
CA TYR A 97 -3.29 -6.88 -4.77
C TYR A 97 -3.38 -5.55 -4.02
N HIS A 98 -4.63 -5.12 -3.72
CA HIS A 98 -4.95 -3.85 -3.09
C HIS A 98 -5.27 -4.04 -1.61
N LEU A 99 -6.50 -3.88 -1.15
CA LEU A 99 -6.86 -3.98 0.28
C LEU A 99 -6.38 -5.27 0.99
N PRO A 100 -6.35 -6.45 0.33
CA PRO A 100 -5.75 -7.64 0.95
C PRO A 100 -4.28 -7.47 1.31
N LEU A 101 -3.52 -6.73 0.49
CA LEU A 101 -2.12 -6.43 0.76
C LEU A 101 -1.97 -5.35 1.82
N ASP A 102 -2.86 -4.35 1.90
CA ASP A 102 -2.81 -3.36 2.98
C ASP A 102 -3.03 -4.00 4.36
N SER A 103 -3.97 -4.92 4.44
CA SER A 103 -4.42 -5.55 5.68
C SER A 103 -3.54 -6.71 6.17
N HIS A 104 -2.67 -7.27 5.32
CA HIS A 104 -1.92 -8.47 5.69
C HIS A 104 -0.96 -8.22 6.86
N PRO A 105 -1.00 -9.05 7.94
CA PRO A 105 -0.36 -8.74 9.22
C PRO A 105 1.18 -8.73 9.20
N THR A 106 1.81 -9.28 8.17
CA THR A 106 3.29 -9.30 8.04
C THR A 106 3.79 -8.79 6.70
N LEU A 107 3.07 -9.05 5.59
CA LEU A 107 3.46 -8.61 4.26
C LEU A 107 2.86 -7.24 3.90
N GLY A 108 1.86 -6.78 4.65
CA GLY A 108 1.04 -5.63 4.31
C GLY A 108 1.74 -4.29 4.41
N ASN A 109 1.16 -3.28 3.73
CA ASN A 109 1.63 -1.91 3.80
C ASN A 109 1.54 -1.37 5.24
N ASN A 110 0.40 -1.59 5.94
CA ASN A 110 0.25 -1.16 7.32
C ASN A 110 1.22 -1.88 8.27
N ALA A 111 1.44 -3.17 8.10
CA ALA A 111 2.44 -3.90 8.88
C ALA A 111 3.85 -3.33 8.66
N ALA A 112 4.17 -2.93 7.43
CA ALA A 112 5.45 -2.30 7.13
C ALA A 112 5.62 -0.95 7.82
N ILE A 113 4.57 -0.13 7.87
CA ILE A 113 4.60 1.15 8.60
C ILE A 113 4.82 0.92 10.09
N ALA A 114 4.14 -0.06 10.69
CA ALA A 114 4.34 -0.41 12.09
C ALA A 114 5.79 -0.79 12.40
N ASP A 115 6.39 -1.63 11.56
CA ASP A 115 7.79 -2.05 11.70
C ASP A 115 8.77 -0.87 11.53
N LEU A 116 8.57 -0.03 10.51
CA LEU A 116 9.44 1.12 10.21
C LEU A 116 9.43 2.15 11.35
N LEU A 117 8.26 2.40 11.93
CA LEU A 117 8.09 3.34 13.03
C LEU A 117 8.34 2.69 14.40
N GLU A 118 8.71 1.40 14.44
CA GLU A 118 8.98 0.64 15.65
C GLU A 118 7.82 0.69 16.66
N LEU A 119 6.57 0.65 16.12
CA LEU A 119 5.37 0.64 16.94
C LEU A 119 5.16 -0.73 17.59
N GLU A 120 4.73 -0.72 18.86
CA GLU A 120 4.44 -1.91 19.66
C GLU A 120 2.93 -2.08 19.85
N ASN A 121 2.52 -3.28 20.30
CA ASN A 121 1.12 -3.59 20.65
C ASN A 121 0.13 -3.23 19.53
N ILE A 122 0.36 -3.77 18.34
CA ILE A 122 -0.46 -3.47 17.17
C ILE A 122 -1.88 -4.03 17.33
N GLU A 123 -2.86 -3.15 17.21
CA GLU A 123 -4.29 -3.43 17.29
C GLU A 123 -4.99 -2.98 16.01
N GLN A 124 -6.23 -3.44 15.82
CA GLN A 124 -7.06 -2.99 14.69
C GLN A 124 -7.65 -1.61 14.97
N LEU A 125 -7.60 -0.71 13.99
CA LEU A 125 -8.19 0.63 14.10
C LEU A 125 -9.72 0.56 14.22
N ASP A 126 -10.35 -0.38 13.52
CA ASP A 126 -11.79 -0.64 13.60
C ASP A 126 -12.07 -2.13 13.81
N PRO A 127 -12.17 -2.59 15.06
CA PRO A 127 -12.42 -4.00 15.36
C PRO A 127 -13.83 -4.48 14.99
N SER A 128 -14.73 -3.60 14.56
CA SER A 128 -16.08 -3.98 14.08
C SER A 128 -16.06 -4.48 12.62
N GLU A 129 -15.02 -4.18 11.87
CA GLU A 129 -14.86 -4.64 10.50
C GLU A 129 -14.29 -6.06 10.47
N ARG A 130 -14.80 -6.90 9.56
CA ARG A 130 -14.30 -8.27 9.39
C ARG A 130 -12.85 -8.31 8.91
N HIS A 131 -12.48 -7.38 8.04
CA HIS A 131 -11.14 -7.23 7.46
C HIS A 131 -10.73 -5.76 7.57
N PRO A 132 -10.32 -5.30 8.77
CA PRO A 132 -9.91 -3.92 8.98
C PRO A 132 -8.60 -3.64 8.24
N ILE A 133 -8.49 -2.43 7.68
CA ILE A 133 -7.33 -2.05 6.87
C ILE A 133 -6.32 -1.24 7.70
N GLY A 134 -6.82 -0.38 8.59
CA GLY A 134 -5.99 0.45 9.46
C GLY A 134 -5.67 -0.21 10.79
N ASN A 135 -4.60 0.25 11.41
CA ASN A 135 -4.11 -0.25 12.69
C ASN A 135 -3.86 0.87 13.71
N ILE A 136 -3.67 0.48 14.95
CA ILE A 136 -3.17 1.30 16.06
C ILE A 136 -1.88 0.67 16.54
N GLY A 137 -0.93 1.49 16.93
CA GLY A 137 0.30 1.06 17.59
C GLY A 137 0.76 2.08 18.62
N TYR A 138 1.71 1.70 19.44
CA TYR A 138 2.21 2.52 20.53
C TYR A 138 3.70 2.77 20.36
N LEU A 139 4.13 4.02 20.52
CA LEU A 139 5.55 4.35 20.61
C LEU A 139 6.13 3.80 21.91
N LYS A 140 7.37 3.30 21.89
CA LYS A 140 8.09 2.86 23.11
C LYS A 140 8.16 3.95 24.18
N GLN A 141 8.34 5.20 23.73
CA GLN A 141 8.34 6.39 24.58
C GLN A 141 7.52 7.49 23.87
N PRO A 142 6.71 8.26 24.61
CA PRO A 142 6.00 9.39 24.04
C PRO A 142 6.96 10.41 23.39
N MET A 143 6.56 10.98 22.28
CA MET A 143 7.30 12.00 21.53
C MET A 143 6.52 13.31 21.48
N LEU A 144 7.25 14.46 21.40
CA LEU A 144 6.61 15.72 21.02
C LEU A 144 6.19 15.67 19.54
N PRO A 145 5.09 16.33 19.13
CA PRO A 145 4.54 16.26 17.76
C PRO A 145 5.56 16.58 16.66
N GLU A 146 6.42 17.56 16.88
CA GLU A 146 7.46 17.93 15.92
C GLU A 146 8.56 16.88 15.78
N TYR A 147 8.95 16.22 16.88
CA TYR A 147 9.91 15.13 16.82
C TYR A 147 9.30 13.90 16.12
N PHE A 148 8.02 13.65 16.37
CA PHE A 148 7.31 12.58 15.68
C PHE A 148 7.17 12.85 14.19
N LYS A 149 6.88 14.10 13.75
CA LYS A 149 6.93 14.50 12.34
C LYS A 149 8.26 14.14 11.69
N ASN A 150 9.36 14.55 12.35
CA ASN A 150 10.70 14.30 11.82
C ASN A 150 11.01 12.80 11.74
N HIS A 151 10.64 12.04 12.77
CA HIS A 151 10.81 10.60 12.82
C HIS A 151 10.07 9.90 11.67
N VAL A 152 8.79 10.22 11.47
CA VAL A 152 7.97 9.65 10.39
C VAL A 152 8.55 10.04 9.02
N SER A 153 8.93 11.32 8.84
CA SER A 153 9.50 11.81 7.58
C SER A 153 10.80 11.09 7.23
N GLU A 154 11.68 10.91 8.19
CA GLU A 154 12.95 10.19 7.99
C GLU A 154 12.72 8.72 7.62
N LYS A 155 11.86 8.03 8.37
CA LYS A 155 11.58 6.60 8.18
C LYS A 155 10.92 6.28 6.84
N LEU A 156 10.03 7.16 6.36
CA LEU A 156 9.31 6.97 5.10
C LEU A 156 10.02 7.58 3.89
N GLY A 157 11.00 8.47 4.13
CA GLY A 157 11.68 9.21 3.07
C GLY A 157 10.76 10.22 2.36
N PHE A 158 9.81 10.79 3.10
CA PHE A 158 8.82 11.75 2.62
C PHE A 158 8.60 12.86 3.66
N ASP A 159 8.64 14.13 3.25
CA ASP A 159 8.39 15.25 4.18
C ASP A 159 6.91 15.32 4.56
N ALA A 160 6.57 14.74 5.70
CA ALA A 160 5.20 14.63 6.15
C ALA A 160 4.55 16.01 6.39
N ILE A 161 3.33 16.18 5.90
CA ILE A 161 2.50 17.35 6.22
C ILE A 161 1.87 17.09 7.59
N HIS A 162 2.16 17.95 8.56
CA HIS A 162 1.61 17.87 9.91
C HIS A 162 0.48 18.87 10.10
N LEU A 163 -0.71 18.39 10.45
CA LEU A 163 -1.85 19.17 10.90
C LEU A 163 -1.94 19.05 12.43
N PRO A 164 -1.70 20.16 13.18
CA PRO A 164 -1.57 20.09 14.63
C PRO A 164 -2.91 19.99 15.35
N ALA A 165 -2.89 19.38 16.54
CA ALA A 165 -3.95 19.36 17.53
C ALA A 165 -3.39 19.85 18.90
N ASP A 166 -4.21 19.85 19.96
CA ASP A 166 -3.79 20.39 21.26
C ASP A 166 -3.01 19.40 22.14
N LYS A 167 -2.91 18.12 21.76
CA LYS A 167 -2.13 17.13 22.52
C LYS A 167 -0.65 17.46 22.49
N THR A 168 -0.01 17.44 23.65
CA THR A 168 1.40 17.82 23.80
C THR A 168 2.37 16.68 23.53
N GLN A 169 1.90 15.45 23.59
CA GLN A 169 2.70 14.24 23.38
C GLN A 169 1.93 13.24 22.50
N ILE A 170 2.66 12.46 21.73
CA ILE A 170 2.16 11.36 20.93
C ILE A 170 2.71 10.06 21.49
N HIS A 171 1.83 9.14 21.84
CA HIS A 171 2.15 7.80 22.27
C HIS A 171 1.31 6.75 21.53
N LYS A 172 -0.01 6.96 21.40
CA LYS A 172 -0.94 6.09 20.71
C LYS A 172 -1.17 6.62 19.28
N VAL A 173 -0.79 5.83 18.28
CA VAL A 173 -0.81 6.24 16.88
C VAL A 173 -1.75 5.34 16.09
N GLY A 174 -2.81 5.93 15.52
CA GLY A 174 -3.61 5.29 14.48
C GLY A 174 -2.93 5.47 13.13
N PHE A 175 -3.04 4.49 12.24
CA PHE A 175 -2.48 4.62 10.90
C PHE A 175 -3.20 3.75 9.86
N CYS A 176 -3.27 4.27 8.64
CA CYS A 176 -3.72 3.54 7.47
C CYS A 176 -3.06 4.15 6.22
N THR A 177 -2.40 3.31 5.43
CA THR A 177 -1.66 3.71 4.23
C THR A 177 -2.58 4.26 3.14
N GLY A 178 -2.03 4.96 2.15
CA GLY A 178 -2.75 5.47 1.00
C GLY A 178 -3.78 6.56 1.27
N GLY A 179 -4.90 6.53 0.57
CA GLY A 179 -5.96 7.52 0.61
C GLY A 179 -6.99 7.31 1.73
N ALA A 180 -6.56 7.18 2.97
CA ALA A 180 -7.41 6.87 4.12
C ALA A 180 -7.58 8.05 5.10
N GLN A 181 -7.54 9.30 4.61
CA GLN A 181 -7.65 10.49 5.45
C GLN A 181 -8.93 10.54 6.30
N ASP A 182 -10.03 9.98 5.81
CA ASP A 182 -11.30 9.96 6.54
C ASP A 182 -11.29 9.04 7.78
N TYR A 183 -10.29 8.16 7.89
CA TYR A 183 -10.16 7.28 9.06
C TYR A 183 -9.64 8.02 10.31
N ILE A 184 -9.34 9.32 10.21
CA ILE A 184 -9.07 10.16 11.39
C ILE A 184 -10.24 10.08 12.40
N HIS A 185 -11.49 9.95 11.92
CA HIS A 185 -12.66 9.76 12.79
C HIS A 185 -12.59 8.45 13.59
N LYS A 186 -12.12 7.37 12.96
CA LYS A 186 -11.90 6.09 13.65
C LYS A 186 -10.78 6.22 14.69
N ALA A 187 -9.68 6.91 14.34
CA ALA A 187 -8.58 7.17 15.26
C ALA A 187 -9.02 8.00 16.48
N ALA A 188 -9.88 8.99 16.28
CA ALA A 188 -10.46 9.78 17.35
C ALA A 188 -11.36 8.94 18.29
N LEU A 189 -12.20 8.06 17.75
CA LEU A 189 -13.03 7.14 18.53
C LEU A 189 -12.20 6.16 19.37
N GLN A 190 -11.01 5.84 18.91
CA GLN A 190 -10.03 5.00 19.62
C GLN A 190 -9.10 5.83 20.53
N GLU A 191 -9.35 7.13 20.71
CA GLU A 191 -8.56 8.02 21.54
C GLU A 191 -7.06 8.08 21.14
N CYS A 192 -6.74 7.94 19.84
CA CYS A 192 -5.39 8.07 19.34
C CYS A 192 -4.86 9.50 19.54
N ASP A 193 -3.56 9.66 19.79
CA ASP A 193 -2.92 10.96 19.87
C ASP A 193 -2.60 11.52 18.50
N ALA A 194 -2.26 10.63 17.57
CA ALA A 194 -1.95 10.93 16.20
C ALA A 194 -2.59 9.94 15.25
N TYR A 195 -2.78 10.39 13.99
CA TYR A 195 -3.18 9.53 12.89
C TYR A 195 -2.29 9.79 11.67
N ILE A 196 -1.78 8.70 11.06
CA ILE A 196 -0.96 8.72 9.86
C ILE A 196 -1.77 8.20 8.68
N SER A 197 -1.73 8.91 7.54
CA SER A 197 -2.23 8.41 6.26
C SER A 197 -1.35 8.90 5.11
N GLY A 198 -1.58 8.41 3.90
CA GLY A 198 -0.83 8.86 2.72
C GLY A 198 -1.30 10.23 2.23
N GLU A 199 -2.60 10.46 2.18
CA GLU A 199 -3.20 11.67 1.61
C GLU A 199 -3.76 12.63 2.67
N VAL A 200 -4.09 13.85 2.22
CA VAL A 200 -4.75 14.89 3.01
C VAL A 200 -5.74 15.67 2.15
N SER A 201 -6.87 16.06 2.74
CA SER A 201 -7.87 16.92 2.13
C SER A 201 -7.97 18.25 2.91
N GLU A 202 -8.56 19.27 2.31
CA GLU A 202 -8.77 20.56 2.98
C GLU A 202 -9.53 20.42 4.29
N ARG A 203 -10.59 19.60 4.31
CA ARG A 203 -11.40 19.34 5.52
C ARG A 203 -10.60 18.68 6.64
N THR A 204 -9.60 17.88 6.32
CA THR A 204 -8.78 17.13 7.29
C THR A 204 -8.10 18.09 8.28
N PHE A 205 -7.79 19.32 7.86
CA PHE A 205 -7.25 20.34 8.75
C PHE A 205 -8.18 20.68 9.91
N TYR A 206 -9.45 20.90 9.61
CA TYR A 206 -10.46 21.20 10.64
C TYR A 206 -10.77 19.99 11.50
N GLU A 207 -10.88 18.81 10.85
CA GLU A 207 -11.14 17.54 11.54
C GLU A 207 -10.01 17.22 12.55
N ALA A 208 -8.75 17.43 12.21
CA ALA A 208 -7.63 17.23 13.11
C ALA A 208 -7.73 18.08 14.39
N GLN A 209 -8.10 19.35 14.23
CA GLN A 209 -8.28 20.27 15.35
C GLN A 209 -9.52 19.94 16.20
N GLU A 210 -10.67 19.74 15.56
CA GLU A 210 -11.94 19.51 16.25
C GLU A 210 -12.03 18.14 16.94
N LEU A 211 -11.36 17.13 16.37
CA LEU A 211 -11.26 15.79 16.95
C LEU A 211 -10.08 15.68 17.94
N ASN A 212 -9.24 16.70 18.01
CA ASN A 212 -8.03 16.73 18.84
C ASN A 212 -7.10 15.53 18.59
N VAL A 213 -6.82 15.24 17.30
CA VAL A 213 -5.90 14.20 16.84
C VAL A 213 -4.89 14.82 15.89
N HIS A 214 -3.60 14.76 16.20
CA HIS A 214 -2.56 15.19 15.25
C HIS A 214 -2.64 14.35 13.98
N TYR A 215 -2.62 14.99 12.81
CA TYR A 215 -2.67 14.30 11.52
C TYR A 215 -1.34 14.43 10.78
N TYR A 216 -0.86 13.33 10.20
CA TYR A 216 0.36 13.30 9.39
C TYR A 216 0.05 12.68 8.03
N ALA A 217 0.12 13.51 6.95
CA ALA A 217 0.06 13.02 5.58
C ALA A 217 1.47 12.70 5.10
N CYS A 218 1.70 11.44 4.78
CA CYS A 218 3.04 10.90 4.59
C CYS A 218 3.32 10.42 3.16
N GLY A 219 2.46 10.82 2.19
CA GLY A 219 2.55 10.43 0.79
C GLY A 219 1.86 9.07 0.53
N HIS A 220 0.95 9.05 -0.43
CA HIS A 220 0.23 7.83 -0.83
C HIS A 220 1.23 6.76 -1.28
N HIS A 221 2.03 7.08 -2.29
CA HIS A 221 3.08 6.19 -2.80
C HIS A 221 4.09 5.79 -1.71
N ALA A 222 4.53 6.75 -0.90
CA ALA A 222 5.55 6.52 0.12
C ALA A 222 5.08 5.57 1.22
N THR A 223 3.79 5.56 1.54
CA THR A 223 3.20 4.66 2.53
C THR A 223 2.90 3.25 1.98
N GLU A 224 2.79 3.08 0.65
CA GLU A 224 2.37 1.82 0.02
C GLU A 224 3.46 1.08 -0.76
N LYS A 225 4.68 1.56 -0.75
CA LYS A 225 5.78 0.92 -1.49
C LYS A 225 6.34 -0.36 -0.86
N TYR A 226 6.04 -0.62 0.39
CA TYR A 226 6.67 -1.71 1.13
C TYR A 226 5.94 -3.05 0.99
N GLY A 227 4.62 -3.04 0.92
CA GLY A 227 3.81 -4.27 0.83
C GLY A 227 4.12 -5.05 -0.45
N VAL A 228 4.14 -4.39 -1.59
CA VAL A 228 4.45 -5.03 -2.88
C VAL A 228 5.86 -5.61 -2.91
N GLN A 229 6.85 -4.97 -2.27
CA GLN A 229 8.22 -5.48 -2.15
C GLN A 229 8.28 -6.72 -1.25
N ARG A 230 7.59 -6.70 -0.10
CA ARG A 230 7.50 -7.85 0.81
C ARG A 230 6.82 -9.04 0.14
N LEU A 231 5.75 -8.79 -0.60
CA LEU A 231 5.05 -9.84 -1.35
C LEU A 231 5.92 -10.42 -2.46
N ALA A 232 6.59 -9.57 -3.26
CA ALA A 232 7.49 -10.01 -4.32
C ALA A 232 8.65 -10.87 -3.76
N LYS A 233 9.23 -10.46 -2.64
CA LYS A 233 10.26 -11.23 -1.93
C LYS A 233 9.72 -12.59 -1.48
N ALA A 234 8.55 -12.64 -0.86
CA ALA A 234 7.94 -13.88 -0.39
C ALA A 234 7.64 -14.84 -1.55
N ILE A 235 7.15 -14.34 -2.70
CA ILE A 235 6.96 -15.13 -3.92
C ILE A 235 8.29 -15.66 -4.42
N SER A 236 9.32 -14.81 -4.47
CA SER A 236 10.67 -15.20 -4.91
C SER A 236 11.25 -16.33 -4.06
N GLU A 237 11.12 -16.25 -2.74
CA GLU A 237 11.56 -17.28 -1.80
C GLU A 237 10.76 -18.58 -1.94
N GLN A 238 9.42 -18.48 -2.10
CA GLN A 238 8.53 -19.64 -2.22
C GLN A 238 8.76 -20.44 -3.51
N PHE A 239 9.00 -19.75 -4.63
CA PHE A 239 9.07 -20.36 -5.96
C PHE A 239 10.47 -20.40 -6.55
N ASN A 240 11.47 -19.89 -5.84
CA ASN A 240 12.86 -19.78 -6.29
C ASN A 240 12.98 -19.11 -7.67
N ILE A 241 12.41 -17.91 -7.79
CA ILE A 241 12.45 -17.07 -8.99
C ILE A 241 13.01 -15.69 -8.66
N GLU A 242 13.48 -14.95 -9.67
CA GLU A 242 14.03 -13.62 -9.49
C GLU A 242 12.97 -12.56 -9.23
N TYR A 243 13.30 -11.52 -8.45
CA TYR A 243 12.48 -10.32 -8.36
C TYR A 243 13.33 -9.05 -8.32
N ALA A 244 12.74 -7.96 -8.77
CA ALA A 244 13.29 -6.62 -8.64
C ALA A 244 12.16 -5.63 -8.31
N TYR A 245 12.49 -4.55 -7.62
CA TYR A 245 11.56 -3.44 -7.36
C TYR A 245 11.88 -2.25 -8.26
N TYR A 246 10.84 -1.68 -8.85
CA TYR A 246 10.92 -0.43 -9.60
C TYR A 246 10.43 0.73 -8.75
N GLU A 247 11.36 1.57 -8.29
CA GLU A 247 11.03 2.80 -7.58
C GLU A 247 10.69 3.91 -8.57
N LEU A 248 9.53 4.53 -8.39
CA LEU A 248 9.15 5.75 -9.08
C LEU A 248 9.16 6.89 -8.06
N ASN A 249 9.92 7.95 -8.36
CA ASN A 249 9.89 9.16 -7.53
C ASN A 249 8.55 9.88 -7.71
N ASN A 250 7.55 9.44 -6.94
CA ASN A 250 6.21 10.03 -6.92
C ASN A 250 6.12 11.00 -5.72
N PRO A 251 5.82 12.27 -5.93
CA PRO A 251 5.75 13.27 -4.86
C PRO A 251 4.45 13.23 -4.04
N ILE A 252 3.52 12.27 -4.32
CA ILE A 252 2.19 12.18 -3.69
C ILE A 252 2.11 10.94 -2.80
#